data_5ab1766f6f703c80203dfc6ed18798db
#
_entry.id   5ab1766f6f703c80203dfc6ed18798db
#
_cell.length_a   1.000
_cell.length_b   1.000
_cell.length_c   1.000
_cell.angle_alpha   90.00
_cell.angle_beta   90.00
_cell.angle_gamma   90.00
#
_symmetry.space_group_name_H-M   'P 1'
#
loop_
_entity.id
_entity.type
_entity.pdbx_description
1 polymer ?
#
loop_
_entity_poly.entity_id
_entity_poly.type
_entity_poly.pdbx_seq_one_letter_code
_entity_poly.pdbx_strand_id
1 'polypeptide(L)'
;MGNKDFIFNCQFKKLILPNDLREELKKPLGKVFKEIDKVIKFINLKKPKKIISVGDIISCSLIKNKIISDIVIFDFKTRRGEVDEDVKKTLKKFFPIKIVNHPGTISKEALITIKNCVEKILTKKEKKQILVEGEEDLLVLPVILFSPLNSLVLYGHWQLGVVGVLVDEGVKKRVIRLLKKFKY
;
A
#
# COMPACT_ATOMS: atom_id res chain seq x y z
N MET A 1 -10.66 -20.66 -2.53
CA MET A 1 -9.48 -21.11 -1.75
C MET A 1 -8.39 -21.47 -2.75
N GLY A 2 -7.18 -21.05 -2.73
CA GLY A 2 -6.13 -21.58 -3.60
C GLY A 2 -5.12 -20.60 -4.21
N ASN A 3 -5.40 -19.29 -4.31
CA ASN A 3 -4.52 -18.39 -5.08
C ASN A 3 -3.58 -17.50 -4.23
N LYS A 4 -3.69 -17.52 -2.90
CA LYS A 4 -2.81 -16.75 -2.00
C LYS A 4 -1.66 -17.61 -1.47
N ASP A 5 -1.83 -18.93 -1.50
CA ASP A 5 -0.90 -19.89 -0.89
C ASP A 5 0.42 -19.98 -1.63
N PHE A 6 0.47 -19.59 -2.92
CA PHE A 6 1.72 -19.59 -3.69
C PHE A 6 2.77 -18.64 -3.09
N ILE A 7 2.35 -17.53 -2.46
CA ILE A 7 3.27 -16.57 -1.82
C ILE A 7 3.81 -17.10 -0.49
N PHE A 8 3.05 -17.95 0.22
CA PHE A 8 3.46 -18.46 1.53
C PHE A 8 4.13 -19.84 1.49
N ASN A 9 3.85 -20.63 0.45
CA ASN A 9 4.42 -21.98 0.29
C ASN A 9 5.85 -21.98 -0.29
N CYS A 10 6.35 -20.84 -0.79
CA CYS A 10 7.72 -20.74 -1.29
C CYS A 10 8.70 -20.36 -0.16
N GLN A 11 9.82 -21.08 -0.07
CA GLN A 11 10.94 -20.74 0.82
C GLN A 11 11.77 -19.57 0.25
N PHE A 12 11.14 -18.43 -0.03
CA PHE A 12 11.87 -17.26 -0.49
C PHE A 12 12.10 -16.26 0.66
N LYS A 13 13.19 -15.48 0.58
CA LYS A 13 13.46 -14.36 1.48
C LYS A 13 12.80 -13.07 1.00
N LYS A 14 12.72 -12.87 -0.31
CA LYS A 14 12.14 -11.69 -0.96
C LYS A 14 11.70 -12.02 -2.39
N LEU A 15 10.73 -11.27 -2.90
CA LEU A 15 10.38 -11.21 -4.31
C LEU A 15 11.15 -10.06 -4.95
N ILE A 16 11.74 -10.28 -6.13
CA ILE A 16 12.56 -9.30 -6.85
C ILE A 16 11.82 -8.88 -8.11
N LEU A 17 11.65 -7.58 -8.30
CA LEU A 17 11.02 -6.99 -9.48
C LEU A 17 11.92 -7.17 -10.71
N PRO A 18 11.50 -7.91 -11.74
CA PRO A 18 12.25 -8.00 -12.99
C PRO A 18 12.16 -6.69 -13.79
N ASN A 19 13.18 -6.41 -14.59
CA ASN A 19 13.25 -5.14 -15.32
C ASN A 19 12.12 -4.96 -16.34
N ASP A 20 11.73 -6.02 -17.01
CA ASP A 20 10.64 -6.04 -18.00
C ASP A 20 9.26 -5.76 -17.37
N LEU A 21 9.08 -6.06 -16.10
CA LEU A 21 7.83 -5.78 -15.38
C LEU A 21 7.69 -4.33 -14.92
N ARG A 22 8.78 -3.54 -14.89
CA ARG A 22 8.76 -2.15 -14.43
C ARG A 22 7.81 -1.26 -15.24
N GLU A 23 7.79 -1.42 -16.55
CA GLU A 23 6.89 -0.63 -17.42
C GLU A 23 5.41 -0.99 -17.22
N GLU A 24 5.12 -2.26 -16.94
CA GLU A 24 3.75 -2.69 -16.63
C GLU A 24 3.26 -2.09 -15.31
N LEU A 25 4.15 -2.00 -14.31
CA LEU A 25 3.83 -1.45 -12.99
C LEU A 25 3.72 0.09 -12.95
N LYS A 26 4.24 0.79 -13.97
CA LYS A 26 3.97 2.23 -14.15
C LYS A 26 2.51 2.52 -14.48
N LYS A 27 1.76 1.54 -14.96
CA LYS A 27 0.32 1.70 -15.24
C LYS A 27 -0.47 1.67 -13.94
N PRO A 28 -1.33 2.67 -13.68
CA PRO A 28 -2.09 2.71 -12.43
C PRO A 28 -3.00 1.47 -12.29
N LEU A 29 -3.09 0.94 -11.07
CA LEU A 29 -3.92 -0.22 -10.76
C LEU A 29 -5.38 0.16 -10.53
N GLY A 30 -5.70 1.45 -10.46
CA GLY A 30 -7.02 1.96 -10.16
C GLY A 30 -7.30 3.33 -10.75
N LYS A 31 -8.26 4.03 -10.18
CA LYS A 31 -8.67 5.36 -10.62
C LYS A 31 -7.65 6.42 -10.19
N VAL A 32 -7.28 7.31 -11.11
CA VAL A 32 -6.35 8.41 -10.87
C VAL A 32 -7.11 9.66 -10.42
N PHE A 33 -6.56 10.35 -9.43
CA PHE A 33 -7.04 11.61 -8.88
C PHE A 33 -5.92 12.63 -8.86
N LYS A 34 -6.15 13.82 -9.43
CA LYS A 34 -5.18 14.93 -9.40
C LYS A 34 -5.25 15.75 -8.11
N GLU A 35 -6.38 15.69 -7.42
CA GLU A 35 -6.69 16.53 -6.26
C GLU A 35 -7.22 15.70 -5.11
N ILE A 36 -6.85 16.04 -3.88
CA ILE A 36 -7.27 15.32 -2.68
C ILE A 36 -8.80 15.39 -2.47
N ASP A 37 -9.45 16.50 -2.82
CA ASP A 37 -10.89 16.66 -2.70
C ASP A 37 -11.67 15.64 -3.52
N LYS A 38 -11.14 15.25 -4.70
CA LYS A 38 -11.75 14.19 -5.53
C LYS A 38 -11.60 12.82 -4.89
N VAL A 39 -10.49 12.59 -4.16
CA VAL A 39 -10.30 11.36 -3.35
C VAL A 39 -11.33 11.32 -2.24
N ILE A 40 -11.51 12.44 -1.50
CA ILE A 40 -12.47 12.53 -0.40
C ILE A 40 -13.90 12.29 -0.89
N LYS A 41 -14.30 12.95 -2.00
CA LYS A 41 -15.60 12.71 -2.63
C LYS A 41 -15.79 11.24 -3.02
N PHE A 42 -14.74 10.60 -3.53
CA PHE A 42 -14.78 9.19 -3.90
C PHE A 42 -14.92 8.28 -2.68
N ILE A 43 -14.22 8.56 -1.57
CA ILE A 43 -14.38 7.85 -0.29
C ILE A 43 -15.82 7.94 0.19
N ASN A 44 -16.39 9.16 0.22
CA ASN A 44 -17.77 9.39 0.68
C ASN A 44 -18.81 8.69 -0.20
N LEU A 45 -18.57 8.65 -1.52
CA LEU A 45 -19.45 7.98 -2.47
C LEU A 45 -19.39 6.45 -2.33
N LYS A 46 -18.17 5.89 -2.23
CA LYS A 46 -17.95 4.43 -2.25
C LYS A 46 -18.11 3.78 -0.88
N LYS A 47 -17.97 4.55 0.19
CA LYS A 47 -18.05 4.08 1.60
C LYS A 47 -17.28 2.76 1.80
N PRO A 48 -15.96 2.75 1.53
CA PRO A 48 -15.17 1.53 1.57
C PRO A 48 -15.15 0.93 2.98
N LYS A 49 -15.07 -0.40 3.07
CA LYS A 49 -15.00 -1.12 4.35
C LYS A 49 -13.75 -0.77 5.15
N LYS A 50 -12.64 -0.57 4.45
CA LYS A 50 -11.34 -0.20 4.99
C LYS A 50 -10.64 0.79 4.06
N ILE A 51 -9.85 1.70 4.62
CA ILE A 51 -9.01 2.63 3.88
C ILE A 51 -7.57 2.33 4.26
N ILE A 52 -6.73 2.10 3.26
CA ILE A 52 -5.31 1.83 3.44
C ILE A 52 -4.54 2.80 2.57
N SER A 53 -3.57 3.50 3.15
CA SER A 53 -2.71 4.44 2.43
C SER A 53 -1.26 3.95 2.39
N VAL A 54 -0.64 4.04 1.21
CA VAL A 54 0.76 3.71 0.97
C VAL A 54 1.44 4.96 0.39
N GLY A 55 2.45 5.45 1.10
CA GLY A 55 3.17 6.68 0.81
C GLY A 55 2.87 7.82 1.79
N ASP A 56 3.90 8.62 2.05
CA ASP A 56 3.88 9.71 3.04
C ASP A 56 2.90 10.81 2.68
N ILE A 57 2.98 11.30 1.44
CA ILE A 57 2.21 12.46 0.99
C ILE A 57 0.70 12.18 1.02
N ILE A 58 0.27 11.04 0.50
CA ILE A 58 -1.15 10.69 0.51
C ILE A 58 -1.65 10.46 1.94
N SER A 59 -0.86 9.78 2.76
CA SER A 59 -1.22 9.51 4.16
C SER A 59 -1.36 10.79 4.96
N CYS A 60 -0.41 11.71 4.83
CA CYS A 60 -0.48 13.02 5.47
C CYS A 60 -1.68 13.85 4.96
N SER A 61 -1.92 13.85 3.64
CA SER A 61 -3.05 14.58 3.04
C SER A 61 -4.40 14.09 3.57
N LEU A 62 -4.56 12.77 3.75
CA LEU A 62 -5.77 12.20 4.35
C LEU A 62 -5.93 12.65 5.81
N ILE A 63 -4.86 12.57 6.61
CA ILE A 63 -4.88 12.97 8.03
C ILE A 63 -5.23 14.46 8.17
N LYS A 64 -4.63 15.34 7.36
CA LYS A 64 -4.94 16.78 7.34
C LYS A 64 -6.42 17.04 7.00
N ASN A 65 -7.05 16.17 6.24
CA ASN A 65 -8.47 16.21 5.92
C ASN A 65 -9.34 15.36 6.88
N LYS A 66 -8.83 15.03 8.06
CA LYS A 66 -9.55 14.28 9.12
C LYS A 66 -9.97 12.86 8.70
N ILE A 67 -9.35 12.30 7.65
CA ILE A 67 -9.54 10.93 7.24
C ILE A 67 -8.37 10.11 7.76
N ILE A 68 -8.66 9.18 8.66
CA ILE A 68 -7.62 8.32 9.26
C ILE A 68 -7.72 6.95 8.62
N SER A 69 -6.71 6.57 7.84
CA SER A 69 -6.59 5.23 7.25
C SER A 69 -6.56 4.14 8.32
N ASP A 70 -7.08 2.97 8.01
CA ASP A 70 -7.00 1.78 8.89
C ASP A 70 -5.57 1.24 8.94
N ILE A 71 -4.84 1.30 7.81
CA ILE A 71 -3.40 1.03 7.75
C ILE A 71 -2.72 2.18 7.01
N VAL A 72 -1.60 2.66 7.54
CA VAL A 72 -0.71 3.64 6.91
C VAL A 72 0.66 2.99 6.71
N ILE A 73 1.19 3.01 5.49
CA ILE A 73 2.52 2.52 5.16
C ILE A 73 3.33 3.69 4.60
N PHE A 74 4.52 3.94 5.13
CA PHE A 74 5.35 5.08 4.78
C PHE A 74 6.84 4.80 5.01
N ASP A 75 7.74 5.55 4.35
CA ASP A 75 9.19 5.38 4.46
C ASP A 75 9.96 6.66 4.83
N PHE A 76 9.27 7.80 4.99
CA PHE A 76 9.83 9.13 5.17
C PHE A 76 10.75 9.60 4.03
N LYS A 77 10.54 9.07 2.83
CA LYS A 77 11.30 9.45 1.65
C LYS A 77 10.38 9.98 0.56
N THR A 78 10.85 10.95 -0.17
CA THR A 78 10.23 11.36 -1.43
C THR A 78 11.29 11.37 -2.52
N ARG A 79 10.88 11.36 -3.77
CA ARG A 79 11.81 11.50 -4.91
C ARG A 79 12.60 12.81 -4.90
N ARG A 80 12.17 13.80 -4.11
CA ARG A 80 12.81 15.11 -3.97
C ARG A 80 13.72 15.20 -2.74
N GLY A 81 13.93 14.10 -2.01
CA GLY A 81 14.71 14.04 -0.78
C GLY A 81 13.86 13.62 0.42
N GLU A 82 14.22 14.11 1.60
CA GLU A 82 13.45 13.81 2.83
C GLU A 82 12.07 14.49 2.81
N VAL A 83 11.13 13.83 3.47
CA VAL A 83 9.78 14.36 3.66
C VAL A 83 9.82 15.57 4.60
N ASP A 84 8.97 16.54 4.33
CA ASP A 84 8.75 17.73 5.16
C ASP A 84 8.54 17.36 6.64
N GLU A 85 9.13 18.15 7.54
CA GLU A 85 9.03 17.94 9.00
C GLU A 85 7.59 17.90 9.51
N ASP A 86 6.67 18.65 8.90
CA ASP A 86 5.23 18.59 9.25
C ASP A 86 4.60 17.24 8.92
N VAL A 87 5.03 16.61 7.82
CA VAL A 87 4.59 15.26 7.45
C VAL A 87 5.16 14.25 8.42
N LYS A 88 6.46 14.37 8.75
CA LYS A 88 7.11 13.50 9.75
C LYS A 88 6.43 13.60 11.10
N LYS A 89 6.15 14.82 11.59
CA LYS A 89 5.42 15.05 12.85
C LYS A 89 4.02 14.46 12.82
N THR A 90 3.32 14.58 11.71
CA THR A 90 1.95 14.06 11.54
C THR A 90 1.92 12.53 11.59
N LEU A 91 2.90 11.88 10.96
CA LEU A 91 2.99 10.41 10.89
C LEU A 91 3.62 9.79 12.14
N LYS A 92 4.54 10.50 12.83
CA LYS A 92 5.21 10.01 14.05
C LYS A 92 4.32 9.94 15.31
N LYS A 93 3.08 10.44 15.27
CA LYS A 93 2.17 10.43 16.43
C LYS A 93 1.78 9.04 16.95
N PHE A 94 2.12 8.00 16.21
CA PHE A 94 1.79 6.63 16.55
C PHE A 94 3.07 5.78 16.52
N PHE A 95 3.12 4.69 17.26
CA PHE A 95 4.25 3.75 17.26
C PHE A 95 4.15 2.80 16.07
N PRO A 96 4.88 3.06 14.96
CA PRO A 96 4.80 2.22 13.78
C PRO A 96 5.53 0.88 13.98
N ILE A 97 5.04 -0.15 13.32
CA ILE A 97 5.79 -1.40 13.14
C ILE A 97 6.88 -1.10 12.11
N LYS A 98 8.14 -1.30 12.48
CA LYS A 98 9.28 -1.12 11.56
C LYS A 98 9.52 -2.39 10.78
N ILE A 99 9.76 -2.26 9.48
CA ILE A 99 10.15 -3.35 8.59
C ILE A 99 11.22 -2.89 7.62
N VAL A 100 12.02 -3.84 7.12
CA VAL A 100 13.00 -3.57 6.07
C VAL A 100 12.46 -4.07 4.73
N ASN A 101 12.47 -3.20 3.71
CA ASN A 101 12.09 -3.56 2.35
C ASN A 101 12.98 -2.85 1.33
N HIS A 102 13.94 -3.57 0.75
CA HIS A 102 14.89 -2.98 -0.19
C HIS A 102 14.23 -2.54 -1.50
N PRO A 103 14.77 -1.49 -2.18
CA PRO A 103 14.26 -1.02 -3.45
C PRO A 103 14.11 -2.13 -4.49
N GLY A 104 13.00 -2.09 -5.22
CA GLY A 104 12.69 -3.09 -6.25
C GLY A 104 12.39 -4.49 -5.71
N THR A 105 12.09 -4.63 -4.42
CA THR A 105 11.76 -5.93 -3.82
C THR A 105 10.48 -5.88 -2.99
N ILE A 106 9.96 -7.06 -2.66
CA ILE A 106 8.96 -7.26 -1.60
C ILE A 106 9.52 -8.32 -0.67
N SER A 107 9.91 -7.90 0.55
CA SER A 107 10.49 -8.79 1.54
C SER A 107 9.43 -9.73 2.14
N LYS A 108 9.85 -10.92 2.59
CA LYS A 108 8.95 -11.84 3.30
C LYS A 108 8.41 -11.24 4.58
N GLU A 109 9.25 -10.44 5.27
CA GLU A 109 8.84 -9.69 6.46
C GLU A 109 7.70 -8.72 6.15
N ALA A 110 7.82 -7.93 5.07
CA ALA A 110 6.77 -7.01 4.64
C ALA A 110 5.46 -7.73 4.32
N LEU A 111 5.52 -8.86 3.60
CA LEU A 111 4.34 -9.67 3.28
C LEU A 111 3.62 -10.16 4.56
N ILE A 112 4.36 -10.72 5.51
CA ILE A 112 3.82 -11.24 6.75
C ILE A 112 3.23 -10.11 7.60
N THR A 113 3.96 -9.00 7.72
CA THR A 113 3.51 -7.84 8.52
C THR A 113 2.24 -7.23 7.95
N ILE A 114 2.17 -7.01 6.64
CA ILE A 114 0.97 -6.47 5.98
C ILE A 114 -0.22 -7.42 6.18
N LYS A 115 -0.05 -8.73 5.98
CA LYS A 115 -1.09 -9.72 6.22
C LYS A 115 -1.61 -9.65 7.65
N ASN A 116 -0.71 -9.68 8.64
CA ASN A 116 -1.07 -9.62 10.05
C ASN A 116 -1.77 -8.30 10.43
N CYS A 117 -1.34 -7.17 9.85
CA CYS A 117 -2.01 -5.89 10.05
C CYS A 117 -3.42 -5.90 9.48
N VAL A 118 -3.62 -6.45 8.28
CA VAL A 118 -4.96 -6.58 7.68
C VAL A 118 -5.87 -7.46 8.55
N GLU A 119 -5.39 -8.57 9.06
CA GLU A 119 -6.15 -9.42 9.98
C GLU A 119 -6.53 -8.67 11.27
N LYS A 120 -5.59 -7.91 11.86
CA LYS A 120 -5.85 -7.13 13.09
C LYS A 120 -6.88 -6.01 12.89
N ILE A 121 -6.86 -5.28 11.78
CA ILE A 121 -7.87 -4.24 11.51
C ILE A 121 -9.26 -4.82 11.28
N LEU A 122 -9.36 -6.08 10.88
CA LEU A 122 -10.64 -6.77 10.70
C LEU A 122 -11.19 -7.31 12.02
N THR A 123 -10.34 -7.92 12.85
CA THR A 123 -10.75 -8.61 14.08
C THR A 123 -10.85 -7.65 15.27
N LYS A 124 -9.86 -6.76 15.44
CA LYS A 124 -9.72 -5.90 16.62
C LYS A 124 -10.10 -4.44 16.39
N LYS A 125 -10.39 -4.04 15.13
CA LYS A 125 -10.64 -2.65 14.70
C LYS A 125 -9.50 -1.67 15.05
N GLU A 126 -8.30 -2.19 15.28
CA GLU A 126 -7.12 -1.39 15.61
C GLU A 126 -6.49 -0.80 14.34
N LYS A 127 -6.24 0.50 14.33
CA LYS A 127 -5.47 1.14 13.26
C LYS A 127 -4.00 0.76 13.37
N LYS A 128 -3.31 0.58 12.23
CA LYS A 128 -1.91 0.16 12.18
C LYS A 128 -1.07 1.12 11.35
N GLN A 129 0.18 1.27 11.74
CA GLN A 129 1.18 2.01 10.98
C GLN A 129 2.40 1.13 10.75
N ILE A 130 2.95 1.20 9.55
CA ILE A 130 4.13 0.47 9.12
C ILE A 130 5.13 1.49 8.59
N LEU A 131 6.28 1.60 9.26
CA LEU A 131 7.42 2.37 8.79
C LEU A 131 8.35 1.43 8.03
N VAL A 132 8.62 1.77 6.78
CA VAL A 132 9.47 0.99 5.89
C VAL A 132 10.88 1.59 5.87
N GLU A 133 11.86 0.83 6.29
CA GLU A 133 13.27 1.14 6.05
C GLU A 133 13.63 0.64 4.63
N GLY A 134 13.57 1.55 3.64
CA GLY A 134 13.82 1.20 2.25
C GLY A 134 12.85 1.84 1.26
N GLU A 135 11.99 1.07 0.60
CA GLU A 135 11.03 1.52 -0.41
C GLU A 135 9.67 0.85 -0.22
N GLU A 136 8.59 1.63 -0.16
CA GLU A 136 7.23 1.15 0.08
C GLU A 136 6.39 0.98 -1.20
N ASP A 137 6.80 1.52 -2.33
CA ASP A 137 6.01 1.59 -3.59
C ASP A 137 5.43 0.23 -4.01
N LEU A 138 6.25 -0.82 -3.99
CA LEU A 138 5.83 -2.17 -4.38
C LEU A 138 4.91 -2.84 -3.36
N LEU A 139 4.87 -2.34 -2.11
CA LEU A 139 4.03 -2.89 -1.05
C LEU A 139 2.53 -2.65 -1.31
N VAL A 140 2.18 -1.78 -2.26
CA VAL A 140 0.80 -1.66 -2.78
C VAL A 140 0.26 -3.01 -3.27
N LEU A 141 1.09 -3.85 -3.87
CA LEU A 141 0.66 -5.15 -4.40
C LEU A 141 0.18 -6.11 -3.29
N PRO A 142 0.99 -6.42 -2.26
CA PRO A 142 0.51 -7.26 -1.15
C PRO A 142 -0.62 -6.60 -0.36
N VAL A 143 -0.64 -5.27 -0.23
CA VAL A 143 -1.75 -4.55 0.41
C VAL A 143 -3.07 -4.85 -0.31
N ILE A 144 -3.13 -4.70 -1.64
CA ILE A 144 -4.33 -5.02 -2.43
C ILE A 144 -4.69 -6.50 -2.29
N LEU A 145 -3.70 -7.39 -2.36
CA LEU A 145 -3.92 -8.83 -2.29
C LEU A 145 -4.58 -9.26 -0.98
N PHE A 146 -4.08 -8.76 0.16
CA PHE A 146 -4.57 -9.17 1.49
C PHE A 146 -5.80 -8.39 1.94
N SER A 147 -6.02 -7.18 1.44
CA SER A 147 -7.19 -6.38 1.82
C SER A 147 -8.51 -7.08 1.52
N PRO A 148 -9.52 -6.93 2.38
CA PRO A 148 -10.85 -7.45 2.09
C PRO A 148 -11.47 -6.77 0.86
N LEU A 149 -12.42 -7.44 0.23
CA LEU A 149 -13.19 -6.84 -0.85
C LEU A 149 -13.89 -5.56 -0.37
N ASN A 150 -14.04 -4.61 -1.26
CA ASN A 150 -14.59 -3.29 -1.00
C ASN A 150 -13.74 -2.43 -0.04
N SER A 151 -12.45 -2.72 0.10
CA SER A 151 -11.48 -1.80 0.68
C SER A 151 -10.98 -0.81 -0.37
N LEU A 152 -10.55 0.36 0.07
CA LEU A 152 -9.90 1.37 -0.78
C LEU A 152 -8.43 1.45 -0.43
N VAL A 153 -7.56 1.11 -1.37
CA VAL A 153 -6.11 1.30 -1.27
C VAL A 153 -5.73 2.56 -2.04
N LEU A 154 -5.09 3.50 -1.36
CA LEU A 154 -4.66 4.79 -1.90
C LEU A 154 -3.13 4.83 -1.91
N TYR A 155 -2.53 5.22 -3.04
CA TYR A 155 -1.08 5.39 -3.14
C TYR A 155 -0.70 6.54 -4.06
N GLY A 156 0.49 7.10 -3.86
CA GLY A 156 1.04 8.13 -4.73
C GLY A 156 1.54 7.55 -6.06
N HIS A 157 1.29 8.26 -7.15
CA HIS A 157 1.90 7.97 -8.44
C HIS A 157 2.69 9.19 -8.91
N TRP A 158 3.97 8.98 -9.23
CA TRP A 158 4.95 10.03 -9.47
C TRP A 158 4.58 11.06 -10.56
N GLN A 159 3.76 10.69 -11.55
CA GLN A 159 3.29 11.57 -12.62
C GLN A 159 1.81 11.91 -12.53
N LEU A 160 1.00 10.99 -12.03
CA LEU A 160 -0.45 11.05 -12.19
C LEU A 160 -1.18 11.61 -10.96
N GLY A 161 -0.51 11.72 -9.83
CA GLY A 161 -1.11 12.12 -8.55
C GLY A 161 -1.46 10.95 -7.65
N VAL A 162 -2.67 10.87 -7.15
CA VAL A 162 -3.12 9.78 -6.28
C VAL A 162 -3.85 8.72 -7.07
N VAL A 163 -3.54 7.46 -6.83
CA VAL A 163 -4.28 6.31 -7.38
C VAL A 163 -5.12 5.69 -6.27
N GLY A 164 -6.42 5.52 -6.53
CA GLY A 164 -7.35 4.84 -5.65
C GLY A 164 -7.81 3.52 -6.27
N VAL A 165 -7.53 2.43 -5.57
CA VAL A 165 -7.92 1.07 -5.96
C VAL A 165 -9.04 0.59 -5.06
N LEU A 166 -10.25 0.49 -5.59
CA LEU A 166 -11.33 -0.21 -4.90
C LEU A 166 -11.11 -1.71 -5.10
N VAL A 167 -10.83 -2.41 -4.01
CA VAL A 167 -10.43 -3.83 -4.05
C VAL A 167 -11.62 -4.71 -4.42
N ASP A 168 -11.52 -5.36 -5.56
CA ASP A 168 -12.43 -6.40 -6.04
C ASP A 168 -11.67 -7.67 -6.46
N GLU A 169 -12.38 -8.70 -6.87
CA GLU A 169 -11.77 -9.95 -7.33
C GLU A 169 -10.95 -9.77 -8.62
N GLY A 170 -11.35 -8.84 -9.50
CA GLY A 170 -10.66 -8.56 -10.75
C GLY A 170 -9.27 -7.96 -10.49
N VAL A 171 -9.19 -6.94 -9.62
CA VAL A 171 -7.91 -6.32 -9.27
C VAL A 171 -7.02 -7.28 -8.49
N LYS A 172 -7.57 -8.12 -7.60
CA LYS A 172 -6.79 -9.15 -6.93
C LYS A 172 -6.19 -10.16 -7.89
N LYS A 173 -6.97 -10.63 -8.87
CA LYS A 173 -6.48 -11.53 -9.94
C LYS A 173 -5.37 -10.87 -10.77
N ARG A 174 -5.50 -9.56 -11.06
CA ARG A 174 -4.45 -8.79 -11.74
C ARG A 174 -3.16 -8.74 -10.90
N VAL A 175 -3.27 -8.42 -9.61
CA VAL A 175 -2.13 -8.38 -8.68
C VAL A 175 -1.45 -9.75 -8.55
N ILE A 176 -2.22 -10.83 -8.44
CA ILE A 176 -1.65 -12.20 -8.41
C ILE A 176 -0.86 -12.50 -9.69
N ARG A 177 -1.37 -12.13 -10.87
CA ARG A 177 -0.63 -12.31 -12.14
C ARG A 177 0.67 -11.51 -12.18
N LEU A 178 0.67 -10.28 -11.65
CA LEU A 178 1.87 -9.47 -11.52
C LEU A 178 2.89 -10.12 -10.57
N LEU A 179 2.46 -10.50 -9.36
CA LEU A 179 3.34 -11.11 -8.35
C LEU A 179 3.96 -12.45 -8.83
N LYS A 180 3.24 -13.22 -9.65
CA LYS A 180 3.78 -14.46 -10.25
C LYS A 180 4.92 -14.23 -11.24
N LYS A 181 5.08 -13.00 -11.75
CA LYS A 181 6.18 -12.64 -12.65
C LYS A 181 7.45 -12.23 -11.88
N PHE A 182 7.36 -11.98 -10.56
CA PHE A 182 8.54 -11.65 -9.74
C PHE A 182 9.48 -12.86 -9.64
N LYS A 183 10.77 -12.56 -9.50
CA LYS A 183 11.83 -13.56 -9.25
C LYS A 183 11.98 -13.79 -7.74
N TYR A 184 12.48 -14.97 -7.37
CA TYR A 184 12.71 -15.38 -5.99
C TYR A 184 14.18 -15.25 -5.62
#